data_cfc378538d9d62ae09e7524d26cb14b9
#
_entry.id   cfc378538d9d62ae09e7524d26cb14b9
#
_cell.length_a   1.000
_cell.length_b   1.000
_cell.length_c   1.000
_cell.angle_alpha   90.00
_cell.angle_beta   90.00
_cell.angle_gamma   90.00
#
_symmetry.space_group_name_H-M   'P 1'
#
loop_
_entity.id
_entity.type
_entity.pdbx_description
1 polymer ?
#
loop_
_entity_poly.entity_id
_entity_poly.type
_entity_poly.pdbx_seq_one_letter_code
_entity_poly.pdbx_strand_id
1 'polypeptide(L)'
;LDIDYLMNNSLAGKSIIKKLGERSKFHKKKFEEIEKNLQAEEMNIISKKNVLNEKEYFNEVQLFKKKVEDYKLSRNKTINQIIKTKKVAQKSLTESLTPILADYAKKNSISYIIPKQSIIIGKKELDITSSILEILNSKIKSIELQ
;
A
#
# COMPACT_ATOMS: atom_id res chain seq x y z
N LEU A 1 -6.93 -13.41 -19.89
CA LEU A 1 -6.32 -13.44 -18.56
C LEU A 1 -6.69 -12.18 -17.78
N ASP A 2 -7.25 -12.34 -16.59
CA ASP A 2 -7.59 -11.25 -15.67
C ASP A 2 -6.45 -11.05 -14.65
N ILE A 3 -5.59 -10.08 -14.93
CA ILE A 3 -4.42 -9.80 -14.07
C ILE A 3 -4.86 -9.24 -12.72
N ASP A 4 -5.88 -8.37 -12.69
CA ASP A 4 -6.39 -7.78 -11.44
C ASP A 4 -7.02 -8.85 -10.55
N TYR A 5 -7.70 -9.81 -11.15
CA TYR A 5 -8.23 -10.96 -10.41
C TYR A 5 -7.10 -11.78 -9.77
N LEU A 6 -6.01 -12.07 -10.51
CA LEU A 6 -4.84 -12.78 -9.98
C LEU A 6 -4.17 -12.00 -8.84
N MET A 7 -4.02 -10.68 -9.01
CA MET A 7 -3.43 -9.80 -7.99
C MET A 7 -4.22 -9.80 -6.68
N ASN A 8 -5.54 -9.90 -6.76
CA ASN A 8 -6.41 -9.82 -5.58
C ASN A 8 -6.71 -11.20 -4.96
N ASN A 9 -6.66 -12.28 -5.74
CA ASN A 9 -7.14 -13.59 -5.31
C ASN A 9 -6.05 -14.63 -5.13
N SER A 10 -4.86 -14.45 -5.68
CA SER A 10 -3.73 -15.36 -5.43
C SER A 10 -3.26 -15.30 -3.97
N LEU A 11 -2.63 -16.37 -3.50
CA LEU A 11 -2.02 -16.43 -2.17
C LEU A 11 -0.98 -15.31 -1.99
N ALA A 12 -0.15 -15.09 -3.01
CA ALA A 12 0.85 -14.03 -3.04
C ALA A 12 0.21 -12.63 -2.98
N GLY A 13 -0.82 -12.38 -3.79
CA GLY A 13 -1.55 -11.11 -3.79
C GLY A 13 -2.24 -10.82 -2.46
N LYS A 14 -2.93 -11.82 -1.89
CA LYS A 14 -3.54 -11.72 -0.56
C LYS A 14 -2.50 -11.46 0.53
N SER A 15 -1.32 -12.08 0.43
CA SER A 15 -0.20 -11.81 1.35
C SER A 15 0.25 -10.34 1.28
N ILE A 16 0.39 -9.77 0.09
CA ILE A 16 0.72 -8.34 -0.10
C ILE A 16 -0.35 -7.46 0.56
N ILE A 17 -1.64 -7.70 0.25
CA ILE A 17 -2.76 -6.92 0.79
C ILE A 17 -2.77 -6.98 2.32
N LYS A 18 -2.60 -8.17 2.91
CA LYS A 18 -2.57 -8.36 4.35
C LYS A 18 -1.42 -7.59 5.00
N LYS A 19 -0.18 -7.79 4.52
CA LYS A 19 1.03 -7.12 5.07
C LYS A 19 0.93 -5.58 4.97
N LEU A 20 0.43 -5.06 3.83
CA LEU A 20 0.21 -3.62 3.66
C LEU A 20 -0.90 -3.09 4.58
N GLY A 21 -1.97 -3.85 4.76
CA GLY A 21 -3.06 -3.50 5.68
C GLY A 21 -2.59 -3.42 7.13
N GLU A 22 -1.80 -4.38 7.59
CA GLU A 22 -1.20 -4.40 8.93
C GLU A 22 -0.27 -3.20 9.13
N ARG A 23 0.60 -2.91 8.15
CA ARG A 23 1.51 -1.75 8.17
C ARG A 23 0.74 -0.42 8.20
N SER A 24 -0.30 -0.30 7.37
CA SER A 24 -1.17 0.88 7.35
C SER A 24 -1.88 1.08 8.69
N LYS A 25 -2.44 0.01 9.27
CA LYS A 25 -3.12 0.04 10.57
C LYS A 25 -2.17 0.44 11.71
N PHE A 26 -0.94 -0.07 11.69
CA PHE A 26 0.09 0.29 12.67
C PHE A 26 0.41 1.80 12.61
N HIS A 27 0.68 2.32 11.41
CA HIS A 27 1.00 3.74 11.25
C HIS A 27 -0.20 4.64 11.56
N LYS A 28 -1.42 4.21 11.21
CA LYS A 28 -2.64 4.95 11.56
C LYS A 28 -2.76 5.14 13.07
N LYS A 29 -2.61 4.06 13.87
CA LYS A 29 -2.65 4.15 15.33
C LYS A 29 -1.58 5.09 15.88
N LYS A 30 -0.35 5.00 15.35
CA LYS A 30 0.75 5.87 15.76
C LYS A 30 0.44 7.35 15.47
N PHE A 31 -0.15 7.65 14.32
CA PHE A 31 -0.53 9.02 13.98
C PHE A 31 -1.67 9.53 14.83
N GLU A 32 -2.69 8.71 15.12
CA GLU A 32 -3.78 9.05 16.02
C GLU A 32 -3.28 9.41 17.44
N GLU A 33 -2.26 8.71 17.93
CA GLU A 33 -1.62 9.01 19.21
C GLU A 33 -0.87 10.35 19.17
N ILE A 34 -0.10 10.60 18.11
CA ILE A 34 0.62 11.88 17.94
C ILE A 34 -0.39 13.04 17.83
N GLU A 35 -1.48 12.86 17.06
CA GLU A 35 -2.53 13.88 16.90
C GLU A 35 -3.18 14.23 18.25
N LYS A 36 -3.47 13.22 19.08
CA LYS A 36 -3.99 13.46 20.45
C LYS A 36 -3.01 14.25 21.32
N ASN A 37 -1.71 13.90 21.23
CA ASN A 37 -0.69 14.61 22.01
C ASN A 37 -0.52 16.06 21.53
N LEU A 38 -0.54 16.30 20.23
CA LEU A 38 -0.49 17.65 19.66
C LEU A 38 -1.72 18.46 20.08
N GLN A 39 -2.90 17.87 20.06
CA GLN A 39 -4.13 18.54 20.52
C GLN A 39 -4.08 18.92 22.02
N ALA A 40 -3.56 18.03 22.86
CA ALA A 40 -3.38 18.32 24.28
C ALA A 40 -2.34 19.43 24.51
N GLU A 41 -1.23 19.41 23.75
CA GLU A 41 -0.21 20.45 23.80
C GLU A 41 -0.75 21.81 23.35
N GLU A 42 -1.54 21.85 22.26
CA GLU A 42 -2.21 23.06 21.80
C GLU A 42 -3.10 23.68 22.87
N MET A 43 -3.96 22.85 23.50
CA MET A 43 -4.83 23.31 24.60
C MET A 43 -4.02 23.85 25.78
N ASN A 44 -2.91 23.20 26.12
CA ASN A 44 -2.03 23.68 27.20
C ASN A 44 -1.39 25.03 26.86
N ILE A 45 -0.93 25.23 25.62
CA ILE A 45 -0.37 26.52 25.16
C ILE A 45 -1.43 27.60 25.23
N ILE A 46 -2.64 27.32 24.76
CA ILE A 46 -3.76 28.28 24.79
C ILE A 46 -4.08 28.69 26.23
N SER A 47 -4.09 27.76 27.18
CA SER A 47 -4.37 28.06 28.59
C SER A 47 -3.34 28.97 29.26
N LYS A 48 -2.10 28.96 28.76
CA LYS A 48 -0.99 29.78 29.26
C LYS A 48 -0.95 31.20 28.68
N LYS A 49 -1.82 31.54 27.74
CA LYS A 49 -1.80 32.83 27.03
C LYS A 49 -1.80 34.04 27.96
N ASN A 50 -2.52 33.95 29.07
CA ASN A 50 -2.63 35.04 30.06
C ASN A 50 -1.68 34.92 31.26
N VAL A 51 -0.86 33.83 31.27
CA VAL A 51 0.06 33.50 32.37
C VAL A 51 1.50 33.79 32.00
N LEU A 52 1.88 33.46 30.76
CA LEU A 52 3.22 33.69 30.23
C LEU A 52 3.38 35.16 29.75
N ASN A 53 4.61 35.66 29.79
CA ASN A 53 4.90 36.88 29.08
C ASN A 53 4.87 36.66 27.54
N GLU A 54 4.74 37.76 26.80
CA GLU A 54 4.54 37.73 25.36
C GLU A 54 5.64 36.96 24.60
N LYS A 55 6.90 37.10 25.02
CA LYS A 55 8.05 36.44 24.40
C LYS A 55 8.05 34.95 24.65
N GLU A 56 7.73 34.53 25.87
CA GLU A 56 7.65 33.09 26.23
C GLU A 56 6.49 32.42 25.51
N TYR A 57 5.32 33.05 25.48
CA TYR A 57 4.17 32.54 24.75
C TYR A 57 4.47 32.40 23.25
N PHE A 58 5.10 33.43 22.65
CA PHE A 58 5.50 33.40 21.25
C PHE A 58 6.43 32.21 20.97
N ASN A 59 7.43 31.98 21.82
CA ASN A 59 8.37 30.88 21.66
C ASN A 59 7.66 29.50 21.73
N GLU A 60 6.75 29.28 22.71
CA GLU A 60 5.98 28.05 22.79
C GLU A 60 5.16 27.81 21.52
N VAL A 61 4.50 28.86 21.01
CA VAL A 61 3.73 28.78 19.77
C VAL A 61 4.61 28.42 18.56
N GLN A 62 5.81 28.99 18.44
CA GLN A 62 6.73 28.67 17.34
C GLN A 62 7.23 27.22 17.41
N LEU A 63 7.58 26.75 18.61
CA LEU A 63 7.97 25.36 18.81
C LEU A 63 6.84 24.38 18.46
N PHE A 64 5.63 24.71 18.85
CA PHE A 64 4.45 23.89 18.52
C PHE A 64 4.18 23.85 17.01
N LYS A 65 4.24 25.00 16.33
CA LYS A 65 4.12 25.07 14.86
C LYS A 65 5.12 24.17 14.16
N LYS A 66 6.38 24.18 14.61
CA LYS A 66 7.41 23.30 14.07
C LYS A 66 7.07 21.82 14.27
N LYS A 67 6.60 21.42 15.48
CA LYS A 67 6.16 20.04 15.74
C LYS A 67 5.02 19.60 14.80
N VAL A 68 4.05 20.48 14.56
CA VAL A 68 2.94 20.22 13.64
C VAL A 68 3.45 20.06 12.20
N GLU A 69 4.40 20.87 11.77
CA GLU A 69 5.03 20.76 10.45
C GLU A 69 5.80 19.43 10.30
N ASP A 70 6.66 19.12 11.27
CA ASP A 70 7.42 17.86 11.30
C ASP A 70 6.49 16.64 11.27
N TYR A 71 5.37 16.69 12.01
CA TYR A 71 4.34 15.67 11.97
C TYR A 71 3.74 15.51 10.57
N LYS A 72 3.33 16.61 9.92
CA LYS A 72 2.76 16.58 8.56
C LYS A 72 3.74 15.98 7.54
N LEU A 73 5.00 16.38 7.61
CA LEU A 73 6.06 15.85 6.75
C LEU A 73 6.27 14.35 6.98
N SER A 74 6.36 13.92 8.23
CA SER A 74 6.52 12.50 8.60
C SER A 74 5.34 11.65 8.13
N ARG A 75 4.10 12.14 8.32
CA ARG A 75 2.88 11.47 7.86
C ARG A 75 2.87 11.30 6.34
N ASN A 76 3.14 12.36 5.60
CA ASN A 76 3.19 12.33 4.14
C ASN A 76 4.28 11.38 3.62
N LYS A 77 5.46 11.41 4.22
CA LYS A 77 6.57 10.50 3.91
C LYS A 77 6.15 9.05 4.10
N THR A 78 5.48 8.75 5.21
CA THR A 78 5.02 7.38 5.52
C THR A 78 3.96 6.90 4.54
N ILE A 79 2.98 7.75 4.20
CA ILE A 79 1.95 7.43 3.20
C ILE A 79 2.59 7.13 1.84
N ASN A 80 3.52 7.98 1.39
CA ASN A 80 4.23 7.80 0.13
C ASN A 80 5.07 6.51 0.12
N GLN A 81 5.69 6.16 1.25
CA GLN A 81 6.40 4.89 1.40
C GLN A 81 5.48 3.68 1.24
N ILE A 82 4.29 3.69 1.88
CA ILE A 82 3.31 2.60 1.75
C ILE A 82 2.86 2.46 0.30
N ILE A 83 2.57 3.58 -0.39
CA ILE A 83 2.20 3.58 -1.81
C ILE A 83 3.33 3.01 -2.68
N LYS A 84 4.57 3.43 -2.44
CA LYS A 84 5.73 2.93 -3.16
C LYS A 84 5.92 1.43 -2.95
N THR A 85 5.85 0.97 -1.69
CA THR A 85 5.95 -0.46 -1.36
C THR A 85 4.86 -1.28 -2.06
N LYS A 86 3.61 -0.78 -2.09
CA LYS A 86 2.51 -1.42 -2.83
C LYS A 86 2.86 -1.59 -4.31
N LYS A 87 3.31 -0.51 -4.97
CA LYS A 87 3.68 -0.55 -6.40
C LYS A 87 4.81 -1.54 -6.68
N VAL A 88 5.85 -1.55 -5.83
CA VAL A 88 6.98 -2.47 -5.97
C VAL A 88 6.52 -3.92 -5.81
N ALA A 89 5.71 -4.22 -4.80
CA ALA A 89 5.19 -5.56 -4.57
C ALA A 89 4.27 -6.05 -5.72
N GLN A 90 3.43 -5.17 -6.25
CA GLN A 90 2.59 -5.47 -7.42
C GLN A 90 3.45 -5.77 -8.65
N LYS A 91 4.48 -4.95 -8.90
CA LYS A 91 5.43 -5.17 -10.00
C LYS A 91 6.14 -6.52 -9.85
N SER A 92 6.66 -6.83 -8.67
CA SER A 92 7.32 -8.11 -8.39
C SER A 92 6.40 -9.31 -8.64
N LEU A 93 5.12 -9.22 -8.24
CA LEU A 93 4.14 -10.27 -8.52
C LEU A 93 3.89 -10.42 -10.02
N THR A 94 3.75 -9.32 -10.76
CA THR A 94 3.55 -9.31 -12.22
C THR A 94 4.77 -9.91 -12.94
N GLU A 95 5.98 -9.56 -12.52
CA GLU A 95 7.22 -10.12 -13.07
C GLU A 95 7.30 -11.63 -12.83
N SER A 96 6.82 -12.09 -11.68
CA SER A 96 6.76 -13.52 -11.36
C SER A 96 5.74 -14.29 -12.19
N LEU A 97 4.73 -13.62 -12.75
CA LEU A 97 3.76 -14.22 -13.67
C LEU A 97 4.38 -14.51 -15.05
N THR A 98 5.30 -13.70 -15.51
CA THR A 98 5.87 -13.82 -16.87
C THR A 98 6.38 -15.21 -17.21
N PRO A 99 7.24 -15.87 -16.40
CA PRO A 99 7.70 -17.23 -16.70
C PRO A 99 6.56 -18.25 -16.62
N ILE A 100 5.60 -18.06 -15.74
CA ILE A 100 4.42 -18.96 -15.61
C ILE A 100 3.58 -18.90 -16.89
N LEU A 101 3.33 -17.69 -17.40
CA LEU A 101 2.56 -17.45 -18.61
C LEU A 101 3.29 -17.99 -19.85
N ALA A 102 4.61 -17.83 -19.93
CA ALA A 102 5.42 -18.35 -21.03
C ALA A 102 5.39 -19.87 -21.07
N ASP A 103 5.56 -20.55 -19.92
CA ASP A 103 5.50 -22.00 -19.82
C ASP A 103 4.09 -22.52 -20.17
N TYR A 104 3.05 -21.85 -19.68
CA TYR A 104 1.67 -22.23 -19.95
C TYR A 104 1.32 -22.08 -21.44
N ALA A 105 1.70 -20.96 -22.04
CA ALA A 105 1.48 -20.68 -23.47
C ALA A 105 2.18 -21.75 -24.35
N LYS A 106 3.43 -22.08 -24.04
CA LYS A 106 4.19 -23.11 -24.75
C LYS A 106 3.51 -24.49 -24.68
N LYS A 107 3.07 -24.90 -23.48
CA LYS A 107 2.44 -26.20 -23.25
C LYS A 107 1.07 -26.35 -23.94
N ASN A 108 0.36 -25.24 -24.10
CA ASN A 108 -1.00 -25.25 -24.65
C ASN A 108 -1.07 -24.68 -26.09
N SER A 109 0.07 -24.48 -26.75
CA SER A 109 0.15 -23.94 -28.12
C SER A 109 -0.57 -22.59 -28.28
N ILE A 110 -0.48 -21.73 -27.25
CA ILE A 110 -1.09 -20.40 -27.23
C ILE A 110 -0.10 -19.40 -27.81
N SER A 111 -0.49 -18.69 -28.87
CA SER A 111 0.35 -17.68 -29.53
C SER A 111 0.35 -16.36 -28.79
N TYR A 112 -0.77 -15.96 -28.18
CA TYR A 112 -0.93 -14.65 -27.50
C TYR A 112 -1.75 -14.81 -26.22
N ILE A 113 -1.32 -14.13 -25.16
CA ILE A 113 -2.11 -13.94 -23.92
C ILE A 113 -2.44 -12.47 -23.82
N ILE A 114 -3.73 -12.15 -23.85
CA ILE A 114 -4.24 -10.77 -23.86
C ILE A 114 -4.91 -10.48 -22.50
N PRO A 115 -4.71 -9.29 -21.93
CA PRO A 115 -5.44 -8.87 -20.73
C PRO A 115 -6.95 -8.85 -20.97
N LYS A 116 -7.73 -9.36 -20.02
CA LYS A 116 -9.20 -9.45 -20.14
C LYS A 116 -9.86 -8.10 -20.38
N GLN A 117 -9.34 -7.04 -19.78
CA GLN A 117 -9.80 -5.65 -19.95
C GLN A 117 -9.71 -5.14 -21.41
N SER A 118 -8.84 -5.75 -22.23
CA SER A 118 -8.67 -5.39 -23.65
C SER A 118 -9.57 -6.18 -24.58
N ILE A 119 -10.43 -7.06 -24.03
CA ILE A 119 -11.32 -7.93 -24.81
C ILE A 119 -12.77 -7.44 -24.65
N ILE A 120 -13.39 -7.06 -25.75
CA ILE A 120 -14.81 -6.64 -25.77
C ILE A 120 -15.73 -7.86 -25.74
N ILE A 121 -15.43 -8.89 -26.54
CA ILE A 121 -16.21 -10.15 -26.64
C ILE A 121 -15.23 -11.31 -26.78
N GLY A 122 -15.44 -12.39 -26.03
CA GLY A 122 -14.65 -13.61 -26.13
C GLY A 122 -15.38 -14.81 -25.54
N LYS A 123 -15.04 -16.01 -26.01
CA LYS A 123 -15.57 -17.26 -25.44
C LYS A 123 -14.99 -17.48 -24.06
N LYS A 124 -15.79 -17.98 -23.13
CA LYS A 124 -15.41 -18.25 -21.73
C LYS A 124 -14.25 -19.24 -21.63
N GLU A 125 -14.21 -20.20 -22.54
CA GLU A 125 -13.17 -21.25 -22.60
C GLU A 125 -11.76 -20.68 -22.89
N LEU A 126 -11.68 -19.45 -23.43
CA LEU A 126 -10.43 -18.75 -23.66
C LEU A 126 -9.90 -18.02 -22.43
N ASP A 127 -10.68 -17.96 -21.35
CA ASP A 127 -10.23 -17.34 -20.10
C ASP A 127 -9.41 -18.33 -19.27
N ILE A 128 -8.09 -18.15 -19.32
CA ILE A 128 -7.11 -19.00 -18.62
C ILE A 128 -6.84 -18.54 -17.17
N THR A 129 -7.59 -17.58 -16.65
CA THR A 129 -7.32 -16.94 -15.34
C THR A 129 -7.29 -17.94 -14.20
N SER A 130 -8.26 -18.88 -14.15
CA SER A 130 -8.31 -19.92 -13.10
C SER A 130 -7.11 -20.85 -13.15
N SER A 131 -6.73 -21.32 -14.34
CA SER A 131 -5.57 -22.21 -14.50
C SER A 131 -4.26 -21.52 -14.10
N ILE A 132 -4.09 -20.25 -14.46
CA ILE A 132 -2.93 -19.48 -14.05
C ILE A 132 -2.93 -19.21 -12.54
N LEU A 133 -4.11 -18.96 -11.93
CA LEU A 133 -4.24 -18.80 -10.48
C LEU A 133 -3.74 -20.03 -9.71
N GLU A 134 -4.15 -21.22 -10.14
CA GLU A 134 -3.72 -22.49 -9.53
C GLU A 134 -2.19 -22.67 -9.62
N ILE A 135 -1.62 -22.45 -10.80
CA ILE A 135 -0.18 -22.56 -11.02
C ILE A 135 0.57 -21.51 -10.18
N LEU A 136 0.09 -20.27 -10.15
CA LEU A 136 0.67 -19.20 -9.34
C LEU A 136 0.66 -19.56 -7.86
N ASN A 137 -0.46 -20.03 -7.33
CA ASN A 137 -0.61 -20.44 -5.94
C ASN A 137 0.27 -21.64 -5.56
N SER A 138 0.53 -22.55 -6.49
CA SER A 138 1.43 -23.67 -6.26
C SER A 138 2.89 -23.25 -6.18
N LYS A 139 3.29 -22.23 -6.95
CA LYS A 139 4.68 -21.76 -7.05
C LYS A 139 5.02 -20.64 -6.06
N ILE A 140 4.08 -19.71 -5.80
CA ILE A 140 4.34 -18.49 -5.03
C ILE A 140 3.23 -18.28 -3.99
N LYS A 141 3.56 -18.48 -2.71
CA LYS A 141 2.61 -18.33 -1.61
C LYS A 141 2.63 -16.95 -0.98
N SER A 142 3.77 -16.26 -1.03
CA SER A 142 3.94 -14.92 -0.45
C SER A 142 5.02 -14.13 -1.19
N ILE A 143 4.94 -12.80 -1.08
CA ILE A 143 5.97 -11.87 -1.54
C ILE A 143 6.43 -11.05 -0.34
N GLU A 144 7.76 -10.88 -0.22
CA GLU A 144 8.32 -10.01 0.80
C GLU A 144 8.15 -8.54 0.38
N LEU A 145 7.75 -7.69 1.35
CA LEU A 145 7.64 -6.24 1.17
C LEU A 145 8.98 -5.61 1.54
N GLN A 146 9.59 -4.95 0.57
CA GLN A 146 10.78 -4.13 0.78
C GLN A 146 10.42 -2.72 1.25
#